data_444cd76b10e3b357a83ddb9a75633bc8
#
_entry.id   444cd76b10e3b357a83ddb9a75633bc8
#
_cell.length_a   1.000
_cell.length_b   1.000
_cell.length_c   1.000
_cell.angle_alpha   90.00
_cell.angle_beta   90.00
_cell.angle_gamma   90.00
#
_symmetry.space_group_name_H-M   'P 1'
#
loop_
_entity.id
_entity.type
_entity.pdbx_description
1 polymer ?
#
loop_
_entity_poly.entity_id
_entity_poly.type
_entity_poly.pdbx_seq_one_letter_code
_entity_poly.pdbx_strand_id
1 'polypeptide(L)' 'MPIADFLQGQSFDSDTLRAMNCAFGDICAALGLTDKTDEATGVVARRLIQLAKAGERDAERLAAAVLTSLRAD' A
#
# COMPACT_ATOMS: atom_id res chain seq x y z
N MET A 1 1.71 -2.74 10.90
CA MET A 1 2.75 -3.24 9.97
C MET A 1 3.08 -2.15 8.97
N PRO A 2 4.31 -1.61 9.01
CA PRO A 2 4.66 -0.51 8.12
C PRO A 2 5.03 -1.00 6.71
N ILE A 3 4.67 -0.18 5.72
CA ILE A 3 5.00 -0.50 4.34
C ILE A 3 6.52 -0.46 4.08
N ALA A 4 7.27 0.18 4.97
CA ALA A 4 8.72 0.27 4.83
C ALA A 4 9.39 -1.10 4.67
N ASP A 5 8.81 -2.14 5.24
CA ASP A 5 9.34 -3.49 5.12
C ASP A 5 9.34 -4.00 3.66
N PHE A 6 8.57 -3.37 2.78
CA PHE A 6 8.41 -3.80 1.39
C PHE A 6 9.07 -2.85 0.39
N LEU A 7 9.73 -1.79 0.85
CA LEU A 7 10.28 -0.77 -0.06
C LEU A 7 11.53 -1.23 -0.82
N GLN A 8 12.29 -2.15 -0.28
CA GLN A 8 13.44 -2.77 -0.96
C GLN A 8 14.40 -1.76 -1.60
N GLY A 9 14.81 -0.77 -0.81
CA GLY A 9 15.76 0.23 -1.29
C GLY A 9 15.16 1.41 -2.02
N GLN A 10 13.86 1.41 -2.25
CA GLN A 10 13.18 2.57 -2.83
C GLN A 10 12.91 3.60 -1.75
N SER A 11 13.01 4.88 -2.11
CA SER A 11 12.78 5.95 -1.14
C SER A 11 11.69 6.89 -1.62
N PHE A 12 10.91 7.36 -0.67
CA PHE A 12 9.85 8.35 -0.87
C PHE A 12 9.98 9.42 0.20
N ASP A 13 9.45 10.61 -0.06
CA ASP A 13 9.45 11.66 0.94
C ASP A 13 8.51 11.31 2.11
N SER A 14 8.68 12.00 3.24
CA SER A 14 7.95 11.70 4.47
C SER A 14 6.43 11.72 4.29
N ASP A 15 5.93 12.71 3.55
CA ASP A 15 4.49 12.85 3.34
C ASP A 15 3.94 11.70 2.51
N THR A 16 4.67 11.29 1.49
CA THR A 16 4.28 10.15 0.65
C THR A 16 4.29 8.86 1.46
N LEU A 17 5.35 8.65 2.25
CA LEU A 17 5.42 7.45 3.10
C LEU A 17 4.29 7.40 4.10
N ARG A 18 3.91 8.54 4.67
CA ARG A 18 2.80 8.60 5.61
C ARG A 18 1.49 8.21 4.94
N ALA A 19 1.25 8.73 3.74
CA ALA A 19 0.06 8.38 2.97
C ALA A 19 0.05 6.89 2.62
N MET A 20 1.19 6.35 2.21
CA MET A 20 1.32 4.93 1.89
C MET A 20 1.05 4.05 3.11
N ASN A 21 1.60 4.42 4.28
CA ASN A 21 1.36 3.66 5.51
C ASN A 21 -0.11 3.70 5.92
N CYS A 22 -0.75 4.85 5.83
CA CYS A 22 -2.18 4.99 6.09
C CYS A 22 -3.00 4.08 5.19
N ALA A 23 -2.75 4.16 3.89
CA ALA A 23 -3.47 3.36 2.91
C ALA A 23 -3.23 1.87 3.13
N PHE A 24 -2.00 1.50 3.42
CA PHE A 24 -1.63 0.11 3.67
C PHE A 24 -2.39 -0.45 4.87
N GLY A 25 -2.43 0.31 5.98
CA GLY A 25 -3.17 -0.09 7.15
C GLY A 25 -4.67 -0.25 6.88
N ASP A 26 -5.25 0.70 6.16
CA ASP A 26 -6.67 0.66 5.81
C ASP A 26 -7.01 -0.53 4.92
N ILE A 27 -6.19 -0.80 3.92
CA ILE A 27 -6.41 -1.93 3.01
C ILE A 27 -6.28 -3.25 3.77
N CYS A 28 -5.24 -3.40 4.57
CA CYS A 28 -5.03 -4.61 5.34
C CYS A 28 -6.18 -4.86 6.32
N ALA A 29 -6.68 -3.82 6.96
CA ALA A 29 -7.82 -3.93 7.86
C ALA A 29 -9.08 -4.36 7.09
N ALA A 30 -9.32 -3.77 5.92
CA ALA A 30 -10.48 -4.09 5.11
C ALA A 30 -10.46 -5.54 4.60
N LEU A 31 -9.27 -6.07 4.33
CA LEU A 31 -9.10 -7.42 3.82
C LEU A 31 -8.81 -8.46 4.92
N GLY A 32 -8.69 -8.02 6.16
CA GLY A 32 -8.38 -8.91 7.28
C GLY A 32 -6.96 -9.44 7.28
N LEU A 33 -6.03 -8.71 6.66
CA LEU A 33 -4.63 -9.13 6.58
C LEU A 33 -3.86 -8.63 7.80
N THR A 34 -3.36 -9.54 8.61
CA THR A 34 -2.62 -9.20 9.83
C THR A 34 -1.17 -9.68 9.80
N ASP A 35 -0.80 -10.50 8.82
CA ASP A 35 0.52 -11.12 8.75
C ASP A 35 1.28 -10.59 7.54
N LYS A 36 2.46 -10.01 7.79
CA LYS A 36 3.29 -9.46 6.72
C LYS A 36 3.88 -10.54 5.81
N THR A 37 3.85 -11.80 6.23
CA THR A 37 4.33 -12.91 5.41
C THR A 37 3.24 -13.43 4.46
N ASP A 38 2.00 -12.94 4.60
CA ASP A 38 0.92 -13.32 3.71
C ASP A 38 1.21 -12.78 2.31
N GLU A 39 1.03 -13.65 1.30
CA GLU A 39 1.27 -13.27 -0.09
C GLU A 39 0.39 -12.08 -0.50
N ALA A 40 -0.85 -12.04 -0.04
CA ALA A 40 -1.75 -10.93 -0.34
C ALA A 40 -1.23 -9.60 0.21
N THR A 41 -0.60 -9.63 1.39
CA THR A 41 0.01 -8.43 1.96
C THR A 41 1.11 -7.88 1.06
N GLY A 42 1.95 -8.76 0.52
CA GLY A 42 2.99 -8.38 -0.41
C GLY A 42 2.45 -7.77 -1.70
N VAL A 43 1.35 -8.31 -2.22
CA VAL A 43 0.70 -7.77 -3.42
C VAL A 43 0.17 -6.37 -3.15
N VAL A 44 -0.48 -6.15 -2.02
CA VAL A 44 -0.98 -4.83 -1.63
C VAL A 44 0.15 -3.83 -1.56
N ALA A 45 1.24 -4.19 -0.89
CA ALA A 45 2.39 -3.30 -0.73
C ALA A 45 2.99 -2.92 -2.09
N ARG A 46 3.16 -3.88 -2.99
CA ARG A 46 3.72 -3.61 -4.32
C ARG A 46 2.85 -2.67 -5.14
N ARG A 47 1.53 -2.84 -5.09
CA ARG A 47 0.61 -1.97 -5.81
C ARG A 47 0.65 -0.55 -5.27
N LEU A 48 0.73 -0.39 -3.95
CA LEU A 48 0.87 0.92 -3.34
C LEU A 48 2.16 1.61 -3.79
N ILE A 49 3.26 0.87 -3.81
CA ILE A 49 4.55 1.41 -4.24
C ILE A 49 4.48 1.88 -5.70
N GLN A 50 3.86 1.10 -6.56
CA GLN A 50 3.71 1.48 -7.97
C GLN A 50 2.89 2.75 -8.13
N LEU A 51 1.78 2.88 -7.39
CA LEU A 51 0.94 4.07 -7.44
C LEU A 51 1.67 5.30 -6.93
N ALA A 52 2.42 5.15 -5.84
CA ALA A 52 3.20 6.25 -5.30
C ALA A 52 4.29 6.71 -6.28
N LYS A 53 4.92 5.78 -6.98
CA LYS A 53 5.90 6.10 -8.03
C LYS A 53 5.25 6.87 -9.18
N ALA A 54 3.99 6.57 -9.47
CA ALA A 54 3.26 7.26 -10.52
C ALA A 54 2.79 8.66 -10.10
N GLY A 55 2.98 9.02 -8.84
CA GLY A 55 2.67 10.35 -8.34
C GLY A 55 1.46 10.45 -7.44
N GLU A 56 0.77 9.35 -7.15
CA GLU A 56 -0.37 9.38 -6.24
C GLU A 56 0.10 9.56 -4.81
N ARG A 57 -0.46 10.57 -4.12
CA ARG A 57 -0.02 10.94 -2.77
C ARG A 57 -1.15 11.03 -1.76
N ASP A 58 -2.37 10.72 -2.17
CA ASP A 58 -3.54 10.77 -1.29
C ASP A 58 -3.83 9.37 -0.76
N ALA A 59 -3.87 9.23 0.57
CA ALA A 59 -4.08 7.92 1.20
C ALA A 59 -5.41 7.29 0.79
N GLU A 60 -6.47 8.08 0.69
CA GLU A 60 -7.78 7.57 0.29
C GLU A 60 -7.77 7.06 -1.15
N ARG A 61 -7.12 7.81 -2.04
CA ARG A 61 -7.00 7.40 -3.45
C ARG A 61 -6.14 6.16 -3.60
N LEU A 62 -5.04 6.10 -2.85
CA LEU A 62 -4.18 4.92 -2.85
C LEU A 62 -4.96 3.68 -2.43
N ALA A 63 -5.69 3.78 -1.31
CA ALA A 63 -6.47 2.67 -0.81
C ALA A 63 -7.57 2.28 -1.78
N ALA A 64 -8.31 3.25 -2.31
CA ALA A 64 -9.40 2.98 -3.25
C ALA A 64 -8.88 2.33 -4.53
N ALA A 65 -7.76 2.82 -5.06
CA ALA A 65 -7.19 2.28 -6.30
C ALA A 65 -6.75 0.83 -6.12
N VAL A 66 -6.11 0.52 -4.98
CA VAL A 66 -5.66 -0.85 -4.72
C VAL A 66 -6.85 -1.78 -4.54
N LEU A 67 -7.84 -1.38 -3.74
CA LEU A 67 -9.02 -2.20 -3.51
C LEU A 67 -9.79 -2.46 -4.81
N THR A 68 -9.94 -1.43 -5.64
CA THR A 68 -10.58 -1.59 -6.95
C THR A 68 -9.80 -2.55 -7.83
N SER A 69 -8.48 -2.42 -7.87
CA SER A 69 -7.60 -3.29 -8.63
C SER A 69 -7.73 -4.75 -8.20
N LEU A 70 -7.80 -5.00 -6.91
CA LEU A 70 -7.93 -6.36 -6.38
C LEU A 70 -9.30 -6.96 -6.69
N ARG A 71 -10.34 -6.13 -6.70
CA ARG A 71 -11.69 -6.60 -7.04
C ARG A 71 -11.87 -6.89 -8.51
N ALA A 72 -11.10 -6.20 -9.36
CA ALA A 72 -11.17 -6.37 -10.80
C ALA A 72 -10.56 -7.70 -11.26
N ASP A 73 -9.73 -8.27 -10.43
CA ASP A 73 -9.15 -9.58 -10.70
C ASP A 73 -10.16 -10.67 -10.35
#